data_e5d380be29f0b13553facf8a16f639f4
#
_entry.id   e5d380be29f0b13553facf8a16f639f4
#
_cell.length_a   1.000
_cell.length_b   1.000
_cell.length_c   1.000
_cell.angle_alpha   90.00
_cell.angle_beta   90.00
_cell.angle_gamma   90.00
#
_symmetry.space_group_name_H-M   'P 1'
#
loop_
_entity.id
_entity.type
_entity.pdbx_description
1 polymer ?
#
loop_
_entity_poly.entity_id
_entity_poly.type
_entity_poly.pdbx_seq_one_letter_code
_entity_poly.pdbx_strand_id
1 'polypeptide(L)'
;STVDIMTSLHSAGYETNDTLTKMYNDYGTQVWGGNRPVINMTEQDWSLPEPTMDYYTDEVMQEAKDFSGTAVIVLARSGGENADLPSDMSAVIKGTYDVAATDQVLESVAHNYNYTRAKFYNNTYGQANGYDEFEPGDHYLQLSQTEKRLVELVTSNFENVIVVINANNTMELGWVEEYDNIKSVILAPGTGTSGMTALGEIINGSVNPSGHTADTYLYDLTVAPTWNHSG
;
A
#
# COMPACT_ATOMS: atom_id res chain seq x y z
N SER A 1 -21.07 6.44 -8.36
CA SER A 1 -19.69 6.93 -8.12
C SER A 1 -19.04 6.08 -7.05
N THR A 2 -17.77 5.82 -7.18
CA THR A 2 -16.98 5.12 -6.15
C THR A 2 -16.73 6.09 -5.00
N VAL A 3 -16.90 5.61 -3.76
CA VAL A 3 -16.56 6.36 -2.55
C VAL A 3 -15.08 6.12 -2.25
N ASP A 4 -14.30 7.17 -2.23
CA ASP A 4 -12.91 7.15 -1.80
C ASP A 4 -12.75 7.50 -0.32
N ILE A 5 -11.53 7.41 0.19
CA ILE A 5 -11.21 7.70 1.59
C ILE A 5 -11.53 9.14 1.96
N MET A 6 -11.21 10.11 1.09
CA MET A 6 -11.48 11.52 1.36
C MET A 6 -12.98 11.79 1.47
N THR A 7 -13.76 11.25 0.54
CA THR A 7 -15.23 11.33 0.57
C THR A 7 -15.80 10.72 1.85
N SER A 8 -15.25 9.58 2.29
CA SER A 8 -15.66 8.91 3.53
C SER A 8 -15.40 9.78 4.76
N LEU A 9 -14.19 10.35 4.87
CA LEU A 9 -13.81 11.23 5.99
C LEU A 9 -14.69 12.49 6.03
N HIS A 10 -14.89 13.16 4.90
CA HIS A 10 -15.74 14.35 4.82
C HIS A 10 -17.19 14.03 5.19
N SER A 11 -17.73 12.90 4.74
CA SER A 11 -19.10 12.46 5.08
C SER A 11 -19.27 12.17 6.58
N ALA A 12 -18.19 11.79 7.26
CA ALA A 12 -18.16 11.56 8.70
C ALA A 12 -17.91 12.83 9.53
N GLY A 13 -17.79 14.00 8.85
CA GLY A 13 -17.60 15.30 9.49
C GLY A 13 -16.15 15.71 9.72
N TYR A 14 -15.19 14.99 9.15
CA TYR A 14 -13.79 15.38 9.19
C TYR A 14 -13.45 16.39 8.09
N GLU A 15 -12.56 17.29 8.40
CA GLU A 15 -11.81 18.07 7.43
C GLU A 15 -10.47 17.38 7.15
N THR A 16 -9.92 17.61 5.97
CA THR A 16 -8.62 17.08 5.56
C THR A 16 -7.69 18.23 5.21
N ASN A 17 -6.38 18.02 5.42
CA ASN A 17 -5.40 19.07 5.13
C ASN A 17 -5.26 19.29 3.62
N ASP A 18 -5.54 20.50 3.17
CA ASP A 18 -5.55 20.87 1.75
C ASP A 18 -4.15 20.80 1.13
N THR A 19 -3.10 21.15 1.88
CA THR A 19 -1.72 21.13 1.41
C THR A 19 -1.25 19.71 1.13
N LEU A 20 -1.51 18.78 2.05
CA LEU A 20 -1.22 17.35 1.82
C LEU A 20 -2.07 16.79 0.67
N THR A 21 -3.36 17.11 0.64
CA THR A 21 -4.26 16.67 -0.44
C THR A 21 -3.75 17.14 -1.80
N LYS A 22 -3.31 18.40 -1.89
CA LYS A 22 -2.74 18.94 -3.12
C LYS A 22 -1.44 18.22 -3.50
N MET A 23 -0.54 18.03 -2.54
CA MET A 23 0.73 17.34 -2.76
C MET A 23 0.52 15.93 -3.35
N TYR A 24 -0.37 15.13 -2.74
CA TYR A 24 -0.67 13.79 -3.22
C TYR A 24 -1.36 13.78 -4.60
N ASN A 25 -2.26 14.72 -4.85
CA ASN A 25 -2.91 14.87 -6.16
C ASN A 25 -1.93 15.29 -7.26
N ASP A 26 -1.04 16.22 -6.95
CA ASP A 26 0.01 16.65 -7.88
C ASP A 26 0.96 15.48 -8.17
N TYR A 27 1.40 14.76 -7.16
CA TYR A 27 2.23 13.56 -7.33
C TYR A 27 1.52 12.52 -8.19
N GLY A 28 0.30 12.16 -7.86
CA GLY A 28 -0.49 11.17 -8.61
C GLY A 28 -0.72 11.57 -10.08
N THR A 29 -0.88 12.87 -10.35
CA THR A 29 -1.11 13.39 -11.70
C THR A 29 0.18 13.54 -12.49
N GLN A 30 1.20 14.15 -11.89
CA GLN A 30 2.45 14.52 -12.58
C GLN A 30 3.41 13.35 -12.72
N VAL A 31 3.48 12.50 -11.72
CA VAL A 31 4.39 11.34 -11.70
C VAL A 31 3.72 10.12 -12.29
N TRP A 32 2.47 9.84 -11.92
CA TRP A 32 1.71 8.67 -12.37
C TRP A 32 0.79 8.92 -13.56
N GLY A 33 0.64 10.17 -13.99
CA GLY A 33 -0.27 10.53 -15.08
C GLY A 33 -1.74 10.17 -14.80
N GLY A 34 -2.14 10.11 -13.53
CA GLY A 34 -3.48 9.71 -13.10
C GLY A 34 -3.76 8.20 -13.18
N ASN A 35 -2.76 7.41 -13.56
CA ASN A 35 -2.90 5.94 -13.61
C ASN A 35 -2.71 5.31 -12.23
N ARG A 36 -3.05 4.06 -12.13
CA ARG A 36 -2.76 3.22 -10.96
C ARG A 36 -2.16 1.89 -11.42
N PRO A 37 -1.38 1.21 -10.58
CA PRO A 37 -0.89 -0.13 -10.88
C PRO A 37 -2.04 -1.06 -11.24
N VAL A 38 -1.86 -1.84 -12.30
CA VAL A 38 -2.86 -2.81 -12.79
C VAL A 38 -2.29 -4.20 -12.66
N ILE A 39 -3.06 -5.06 -12.00
CA ILE A 39 -2.74 -6.48 -11.87
C ILE A 39 -3.94 -7.28 -12.39
N ASN A 40 -3.69 -8.03 -13.43
CA ASN A 40 -4.65 -8.94 -14.06
C ASN A 40 -3.91 -10.07 -14.76
N MET A 41 -4.63 -10.90 -15.49
CA MET A 41 -4.06 -12.07 -16.21
C MET A 41 -2.99 -11.71 -17.24
N THR A 42 -2.97 -10.47 -17.75
CA THR A 42 -2.06 -10.05 -18.85
C THR A 42 -1.08 -8.97 -18.41
N GLU A 43 -1.27 -8.34 -17.27
CA GLU A 43 -0.45 -7.26 -16.76
C GLU A 43 -0.26 -7.39 -15.26
N GLN A 44 0.99 -7.38 -14.83
CA GLN A 44 1.38 -7.49 -13.43
C GLN A 44 2.28 -6.30 -13.07
N ASP A 45 1.67 -5.16 -12.79
CA ASP A 45 2.37 -3.98 -12.31
C ASP A 45 2.35 -3.94 -10.78
N TRP A 46 3.47 -4.30 -10.18
CA TRP A 46 3.67 -4.37 -8.73
C TRP A 46 4.20 -3.06 -8.13
N SER A 47 4.10 -1.96 -8.85
CA SER A 47 4.54 -0.65 -8.37
C SER A 47 3.76 -0.22 -7.14
N LEU A 48 4.45 0.46 -6.24
CA LEU A 48 3.90 1.03 -5.01
C LEU A 48 4.11 2.55 -5.04
N PRO A 49 3.19 3.30 -5.67
CA PRO A 49 3.34 4.74 -5.82
C PRO A 49 3.16 5.46 -4.48
N GLU A 50 4.25 5.92 -3.91
CA GLU A 50 4.27 6.71 -2.69
C GLU A 50 5.26 7.88 -2.87
N PRO A 51 4.89 9.12 -2.51
CA PRO A 51 5.81 10.25 -2.58
C PRO A 51 7.08 10.02 -1.75
N THR A 52 8.23 10.37 -2.31
CA THR A 52 9.50 10.36 -1.59
C THR A 52 9.56 11.47 -0.54
N MET A 53 10.52 11.39 0.37
CA MET A 53 10.62 12.34 1.51
C MET A 53 10.83 13.79 1.10
N ASP A 54 11.33 14.07 -0.10
CA ASP A 54 11.50 15.42 -0.64
C ASP A 54 10.17 16.13 -0.95
N TYR A 55 9.06 15.41 -1.07
CA TYR A 55 7.72 16.01 -1.17
C TYR A 55 7.22 16.56 0.18
N TYR A 56 7.69 16.02 1.29
CA TYR A 56 7.31 16.42 2.65
C TYR A 56 8.24 17.53 3.14
N THR A 57 8.17 18.69 2.48
CA THR A 57 8.97 19.86 2.85
C THR A 57 8.65 20.34 4.26
N ASP A 58 9.53 21.16 4.85
CA ASP A 58 9.29 21.75 6.17
C ASP A 58 7.96 22.51 6.22
N GLU A 59 7.59 23.21 5.13
CA GLU A 59 6.32 23.92 5.02
C GLU A 59 5.12 22.96 5.05
N VAL A 60 5.15 21.91 4.22
CA VAL A 60 4.10 20.88 4.19
C VAL A 60 3.93 20.23 5.56
N MET A 61 5.02 19.86 6.20
CA MET A 61 5.00 19.23 7.50
C MET A 61 4.54 20.18 8.62
N GLN A 62 4.92 21.46 8.56
CA GLN A 62 4.47 22.43 9.54
C GLN A 62 2.96 22.66 9.44
N GLU A 63 2.45 22.86 8.22
CA GLU A 63 1.01 23.02 8.02
C GLU A 63 0.21 21.78 8.43
N ALA A 64 0.74 20.58 8.17
CA ALA A 64 0.08 19.34 8.60
C ALA A 64 0.02 19.22 10.12
N LYS A 65 1.10 19.56 10.84
CA LYS A 65 1.15 19.55 12.32
C LYS A 65 0.25 20.62 12.95
N ASP A 66 0.19 21.80 12.35
CA ASP A 66 -0.68 22.89 12.83
C ASP A 66 -2.16 22.56 12.60
N PHE A 67 -2.46 21.72 11.60
CA PHE A 67 -3.82 21.31 11.27
C PHE A 67 -4.39 20.29 12.26
N SER A 68 -3.62 19.26 12.63
CA SER A 68 -4.09 18.20 13.52
C SER A 68 -2.94 17.48 14.25
N GLY A 69 -3.20 17.07 15.49
CA GLY A 69 -2.32 16.14 16.22
C GLY A 69 -2.51 14.67 15.82
N THR A 70 -3.49 14.37 14.95
CA THR A 70 -3.79 13.02 14.48
C THR A 70 -3.53 12.91 12.99
N ALA A 71 -2.80 11.88 12.59
CA ALA A 71 -2.55 11.54 11.18
C ALA A 71 -3.12 10.18 10.83
N VAL A 72 -3.52 10.02 9.57
CA VAL A 72 -3.96 8.75 8.99
C VAL A 72 -2.96 8.34 7.92
N ILE A 73 -2.33 7.18 8.09
CA ILE A 73 -1.50 6.54 7.07
C ILE A 73 -2.37 5.53 6.33
N VAL A 74 -2.34 5.56 5.01
CA VAL A 74 -3.04 4.58 4.18
C VAL A 74 -2.01 3.79 3.38
N LEU A 75 -1.97 2.49 3.61
CA LEU A 75 -1.12 1.56 2.86
C LEU A 75 -2.01 0.66 2.01
N ALA A 76 -1.64 0.49 0.76
CA ALA A 76 -2.42 -0.31 -0.18
C ALA A 76 -1.56 -1.37 -0.87
N ARG A 77 -2.19 -2.51 -1.17
CA ARG A 77 -1.60 -3.55 -2.00
C ARG A 77 -2.62 -3.97 -3.05
N SER A 78 -2.18 -3.97 -4.28
CA SER A 78 -2.96 -4.53 -5.39
C SER A 78 -2.87 -6.05 -5.39
N GLY A 79 -3.85 -6.69 -5.99
CA GLY A 79 -3.87 -8.11 -6.25
C GLY A 79 -4.79 -8.39 -7.44
N GLY A 80 -4.65 -9.53 -8.04
CA GLY A 80 -5.46 -9.92 -9.18
C GLY A 80 -5.60 -11.44 -9.26
N GLU A 81 -6.69 -11.89 -9.86
CA GLU A 81 -6.91 -13.30 -10.13
C GLU A 81 -5.81 -13.86 -11.04
N ASN A 82 -5.27 -15.01 -10.69
CA ASN A 82 -4.15 -15.66 -11.39
C ASN A 82 -2.87 -14.80 -11.46
N ALA A 83 -2.62 -13.98 -10.44
CA ALA A 83 -1.40 -13.22 -10.32
C ALA A 83 -0.81 -13.45 -8.91
N ASP A 84 0.16 -14.36 -8.83
CA ASP A 84 0.84 -14.65 -7.57
C ASP A 84 1.70 -13.46 -7.14
N LEU A 85 1.72 -13.23 -5.84
CA LEU A 85 2.47 -12.13 -5.26
C LEU A 85 3.97 -12.38 -5.38
N PRO A 86 4.76 -11.38 -5.80
CA PRO A 86 6.20 -11.54 -5.89
C PRO A 86 6.83 -11.85 -4.54
N SER A 87 7.63 -12.91 -4.51
CA SER A 87 8.44 -13.30 -3.36
C SER A 87 9.80 -12.59 -3.29
N ASP A 88 10.19 -11.87 -4.34
CA ASP A 88 11.38 -11.03 -4.41
C ASP A 88 11.11 -9.77 -5.22
N MET A 89 10.78 -8.70 -4.54
CA MET A 89 10.49 -7.40 -5.15
C MET A 89 11.75 -6.74 -5.74
N SER A 90 12.92 -6.99 -5.18
CA SER A 90 14.19 -6.51 -5.75
C SER A 90 14.41 -7.10 -7.16
N ALA A 91 14.07 -8.37 -7.36
CA ALA A 91 14.13 -9.00 -8.67
C ALA A 91 13.10 -8.42 -9.65
N VAL A 92 11.88 -8.10 -9.18
CA VAL A 92 10.84 -7.42 -9.99
C VAL A 92 11.35 -6.06 -10.48
N ILE A 93 11.90 -5.23 -9.58
CA ILE A 93 12.43 -3.90 -9.90
C ILE A 93 13.57 -3.99 -10.93
N LYS A 94 14.45 -4.97 -10.78
CA LYS A 94 15.58 -5.21 -11.71
C LYS A 94 15.15 -5.87 -13.03
N GLY A 95 13.88 -6.27 -13.14
CA GLY A 95 13.38 -6.99 -14.33
C GLY A 95 13.93 -8.41 -14.48
N THR A 96 14.39 -9.02 -13.40
CA THR A 96 14.95 -10.39 -13.36
C THR A 96 14.00 -11.40 -12.71
N TYR A 97 12.88 -10.97 -12.18
CA TYR A 97 11.86 -11.86 -11.60
C TYR A 97 11.17 -12.66 -12.71
N ASP A 98 11.26 -13.97 -12.61
CA ASP A 98 10.66 -14.89 -13.58
C ASP A 98 9.38 -15.49 -13.00
N VAL A 99 8.25 -14.94 -13.41
CA VAL A 99 6.91 -15.40 -12.98
C VAL A 99 6.67 -16.85 -13.40
N ALA A 100 7.16 -17.24 -14.57
CA ALA A 100 6.97 -18.59 -15.10
C ALA A 100 7.80 -19.66 -14.36
N ALA A 101 8.88 -19.26 -13.69
CA ALA A 101 9.69 -20.19 -12.90
C ALA A 101 9.06 -20.54 -11.55
N THR A 102 8.13 -19.70 -11.07
CA THR A 102 7.49 -19.87 -9.77
C THR A 102 6.14 -20.56 -9.86
N ASP A 103 5.55 -20.68 -11.08
CA ASP A 103 4.23 -21.26 -11.27
C ASP A 103 4.15 -22.05 -12.60
N GLN A 104 4.11 -23.38 -12.49
CA GLN A 104 3.98 -24.26 -13.67
C GLN A 104 2.63 -24.10 -14.39
N VAL A 105 1.60 -23.63 -13.71
CA VAL A 105 0.29 -23.34 -14.31
C VAL A 105 0.37 -22.07 -15.15
N LEU A 106 1.09 -21.06 -14.67
CA LEU A 106 1.32 -19.82 -15.41
C LEU A 106 2.14 -20.03 -16.68
N GLU A 107 3.08 -20.97 -16.70
CA GLU A 107 3.86 -21.24 -17.91
C GLU A 107 2.95 -21.66 -19.09
N SER A 108 1.97 -22.52 -18.84
CA SER A 108 1.01 -22.94 -19.85
C SER A 108 0.03 -21.83 -20.26
N VAL A 109 -0.34 -20.99 -19.33
CA VAL A 109 -1.23 -19.84 -19.56
C VAL A 109 -0.46 -18.69 -20.20
N ALA A 110 0.75 -18.41 -19.75
CA ALA A 110 1.64 -17.39 -20.34
C ALA A 110 1.92 -17.66 -21.81
N HIS A 111 2.08 -18.92 -22.18
CA HIS A 111 2.30 -19.33 -23.57
C HIS A 111 1.09 -19.03 -24.47
N ASN A 112 -0.12 -19.13 -23.91
CA ASN A 112 -1.37 -18.95 -24.67
C ASN A 112 -1.88 -17.49 -24.68
N TYR A 113 -1.51 -16.67 -23.69
CA TYR A 113 -2.08 -15.33 -23.48
C TYR A 113 -1.07 -14.20 -23.53
N ASN A 114 0.18 -14.48 -23.91
CA ASN A 114 1.23 -13.45 -24.03
C ASN A 114 1.46 -12.67 -22.74
N TYR A 115 1.57 -13.37 -21.62
CA TYR A 115 1.74 -12.79 -20.29
C TYR A 115 2.82 -11.73 -20.24
N THR A 116 2.46 -10.58 -19.74
CA THR A 116 3.43 -9.53 -19.41
C THR A 116 4.18 -9.95 -18.15
N ARG A 117 5.51 -9.94 -18.18
CA ARG A 117 6.33 -10.19 -16.99
C ARG A 117 5.97 -9.22 -15.87
N ALA A 118 6.15 -9.66 -14.64
CA ALA A 118 6.08 -8.79 -13.49
C ALA A 118 6.96 -7.56 -13.70
N LYS A 119 6.43 -6.40 -13.45
CA LYS A 119 7.13 -5.13 -13.69
C LYS A 119 6.92 -4.16 -12.53
N PHE A 120 7.82 -3.23 -12.44
CA PHE A 120 7.76 -2.11 -11.55
C PHE A 120 8.10 -0.85 -12.36
N TYR A 121 7.20 0.11 -12.38
CA TYR A 121 7.43 1.37 -13.10
C TYR A 121 8.36 2.28 -12.32
N ASN A 122 9.65 2.18 -12.60
CA ASN A 122 10.65 3.00 -11.94
C ASN A 122 11.06 4.26 -12.69
N ASN A 123 10.64 4.40 -13.95
CA ASN A 123 11.07 5.48 -14.83
C ASN A 123 10.22 6.75 -14.72
N THR A 124 8.97 6.65 -14.32
CA THR A 124 8.07 7.79 -14.13
C THR A 124 7.88 8.12 -12.64
N TYR A 125 7.95 7.11 -11.85
CA TYR A 125 7.67 7.11 -10.42
C TYR A 125 8.91 7.37 -9.57
N GLY A 126 9.88 7.65 -10.25
CA GLY A 126 11.13 7.98 -9.66
C GLY A 126 12.09 6.84 -9.74
N GLN A 127 13.05 7.05 -10.59
CA GLN A 127 14.33 6.39 -10.41
C GLN A 127 14.83 6.56 -8.97
N ALA A 128 14.29 7.54 -8.25
CA ALA A 128 14.59 7.79 -6.86
C ALA A 128 14.12 6.70 -5.90
N ASN A 129 13.00 6.03 -6.17
CA ASN A 129 12.51 4.93 -5.33
C ASN A 129 12.44 3.57 -6.02
N GLY A 130 12.98 3.42 -7.21
CA GLY A 130 12.86 2.17 -7.94
C GLY A 130 13.80 1.07 -7.45
N TYR A 131 15.07 1.36 -7.29
CA TYR A 131 16.08 0.32 -7.07
C TYR A 131 16.34 0.00 -5.59
N ASP A 132 16.10 0.94 -4.70
CA ASP A 132 16.38 0.82 -3.27
C ASP A 132 15.11 0.58 -2.43
N GLU A 133 13.98 0.31 -3.07
CA GLU A 133 12.71 0.12 -2.39
C GLU A 133 12.60 -1.20 -1.64
N PHE A 134 13.29 -2.22 -2.12
CA PHE A 134 13.29 -3.56 -1.52
C PHE A 134 14.68 -4.18 -1.59
N GLU A 135 15.07 -4.82 -0.50
CA GLU A 135 16.28 -5.65 -0.46
C GLU A 135 16.04 -6.99 -1.18
N PRO A 136 17.10 -7.69 -1.61
CA PRO A 136 16.96 -9.03 -2.16
C PRO A 136 16.25 -9.98 -1.19
N GLY A 137 15.17 -10.62 -1.65
CA GLY A 137 14.35 -11.52 -0.85
C GLY A 137 13.18 -10.86 -0.11
N ASP A 138 13.08 -9.52 -0.14
CA ASP A 138 11.88 -8.82 0.36
C ASP A 138 10.70 -9.08 -0.56
N HIS A 139 9.55 -9.43 0.02
CA HIS A 139 8.34 -9.74 -0.73
C HIS A 139 7.33 -8.56 -0.75
N TYR A 140 6.33 -8.68 -1.61
CA TYR A 140 5.34 -7.61 -1.87
C TYR A 140 4.50 -7.19 -0.65
N LEU A 141 4.34 -8.06 0.34
CA LEU A 141 3.52 -7.81 1.53
C LEU A 141 4.30 -7.16 2.70
N GLN A 142 5.59 -6.87 2.50
CA GLN A 142 6.39 -6.03 3.40
C GLN A 142 6.23 -4.56 3.03
N LEU A 143 6.64 -3.67 3.94
CA LEU A 143 6.76 -2.24 3.62
C LEU A 143 7.93 -2.00 2.66
N SER A 144 7.72 -1.17 1.65
CA SER A 144 8.81 -0.61 0.86
C SER A 144 9.66 0.35 1.70
N GLN A 145 10.85 0.70 1.22
CA GLN A 145 11.70 1.67 1.93
C GLN A 145 11.04 3.05 2.02
N THR A 146 10.33 3.47 0.98
CA THR A 146 9.57 4.74 1.01
C THR A 146 8.42 4.67 2.03
N GLU A 147 7.69 3.57 2.09
CA GLU A 147 6.63 3.37 3.09
C GLU A 147 7.19 3.33 4.53
N LYS A 148 8.34 2.68 4.76
CA LYS A 148 9.02 2.70 6.07
C LYS A 148 9.36 4.13 6.49
N ARG A 149 9.93 4.92 5.57
CA ARG A 149 10.26 6.33 5.84
C ARG A 149 9.01 7.18 6.08
N LEU A 150 7.91 6.91 5.38
CA LEU A 150 6.63 7.57 5.63
C LEU A 150 6.11 7.26 7.03
N VAL A 151 6.11 5.99 7.44
CA VAL A 151 5.71 5.59 8.80
C VAL A 151 6.57 6.29 9.85
N GLU A 152 7.89 6.29 9.68
CA GLU A 152 8.82 6.98 10.58
C GLU A 152 8.57 8.50 10.64
N LEU A 153 8.37 9.14 9.49
CA LEU A 153 8.06 10.56 9.39
C LEU A 153 6.79 10.90 10.16
N VAL A 154 5.72 10.15 9.92
CA VAL A 154 4.42 10.42 10.53
C VAL A 154 4.45 10.13 12.03
N THR A 155 4.97 9.00 12.45
CA THR A 155 5.04 8.64 13.88
C THR A 155 5.95 9.57 14.67
N SER A 156 6.98 10.14 14.06
CA SER A 156 7.86 11.12 14.70
C SER A 156 7.25 12.53 14.83
N ASN A 157 6.20 12.84 14.07
CA ASN A 157 5.66 14.20 14.02
C ASN A 157 4.22 14.35 14.53
N PHE A 158 3.48 13.26 14.73
CA PHE A 158 2.08 13.31 15.17
C PHE A 158 1.89 12.53 16.47
N GLU A 159 1.02 13.05 17.33
CA GLU A 159 0.73 12.44 18.65
C GLU A 159 -0.07 11.13 18.49
N ASN A 160 -1.00 11.10 17.56
CA ASN A 160 -1.85 9.94 17.31
C ASN A 160 -1.79 9.57 15.84
N VAL A 161 -1.57 8.29 15.58
CA VAL A 161 -1.52 7.74 14.21
C VAL A 161 -2.54 6.62 14.08
N ILE A 162 -3.31 6.68 13.01
CA ILE A 162 -4.23 5.63 12.59
C ILE A 162 -3.68 5.05 11.29
N VAL A 163 -3.55 3.74 11.21
CA VAL A 163 -3.12 3.06 9.99
C VAL A 163 -4.32 2.38 9.35
N VAL A 164 -4.51 2.61 8.06
CA VAL A 164 -5.51 1.94 7.24
C VAL A 164 -4.80 1.04 6.23
N ILE A 165 -5.08 -0.24 6.28
CA ILE A 165 -4.56 -1.25 5.35
C ILE A 165 -5.64 -1.56 4.31
N ASN A 166 -5.44 -1.08 3.10
CA ASN A 166 -6.29 -1.37 1.95
C ASN A 166 -5.66 -2.47 1.09
N ALA A 167 -5.71 -3.68 1.60
CA ALA A 167 -5.17 -4.87 0.94
C ALA A 167 -6.07 -6.07 1.18
N ASN A 168 -6.23 -6.93 0.18
CA ASN A 168 -6.96 -8.20 0.33
C ASN A 168 -6.08 -9.31 0.90
N ASN A 169 -4.77 -9.15 0.83
CA ASN A 169 -3.78 -10.08 1.35
C ASN A 169 -3.27 -9.61 2.72
N THR A 170 -2.84 -10.55 3.53
CA THR A 170 -2.30 -10.28 4.87
C THR A 170 -0.90 -9.69 4.78
N MET A 171 -0.78 -8.37 4.92
CA MET A 171 0.53 -7.71 5.04
C MET A 171 1.19 -8.05 6.38
N GLU A 172 2.51 -8.00 6.42
CA GLU A 172 3.24 -8.02 7.68
C GLU A 172 2.94 -6.75 8.49
N LEU A 173 2.53 -6.92 9.75
CA LEU A 173 2.15 -5.82 10.63
C LEU A 173 3.01 -5.73 11.90
N GLY A 174 4.09 -6.51 12.00
CA GLY A 174 4.97 -6.49 13.17
C GLY A 174 5.55 -5.11 13.49
N TRP A 175 5.83 -4.32 12.46
CA TRP A 175 6.33 -2.96 12.58
C TRP A 175 5.39 -2.01 13.34
N VAL A 176 4.09 -2.30 13.43
CA VAL A 176 3.12 -1.46 14.16
C VAL A 176 3.46 -1.39 15.64
N GLU A 177 3.97 -2.47 16.21
CA GLU A 177 4.31 -2.54 17.64
C GLU A 177 5.59 -1.76 18.01
N GLU A 178 6.33 -1.28 17.01
CA GLU A 178 7.51 -0.44 17.22
C GLU A 178 7.16 1.01 17.57
N TYR A 179 5.87 1.40 17.41
CA TYR A 179 5.43 2.79 17.54
C TYR A 179 4.24 2.92 18.52
N ASP A 180 4.49 3.36 19.72
CA ASP A 180 3.48 3.54 20.80
C ASP A 180 2.33 4.50 20.42
N ASN A 181 2.55 5.39 19.48
CA ASN A 181 1.57 6.36 18.99
C ASN A 181 0.72 5.90 17.81
N ILE A 182 0.95 4.71 17.28
CA ILE A 182 -0.02 4.05 16.40
C ILE A 182 -1.17 3.53 17.30
N LYS A 183 -2.29 4.23 17.27
CA LYS A 183 -3.42 3.97 18.18
C LYS A 183 -4.41 2.95 17.61
N SER A 184 -4.43 2.79 16.31
CA SER A 184 -5.38 1.89 15.63
C SER A 184 -4.85 1.44 14.29
N VAL A 185 -5.15 0.18 13.94
CA VAL A 185 -4.99 -0.36 12.58
C VAL A 185 -6.35 -0.81 12.10
N ILE A 186 -6.79 -0.27 10.97
CA ILE A 186 -8.07 -0.61 10.34
C ILE A 186 -7.78 -1.39 9.06
N LEU A 187 -8.29 -2.61 9.01
CA LEU A 187 -8.20 -3.44 7.81
C LEU A 187 -9.43 -3.17 6.94
N ALA A 188 -9.21 -2.69 5.74
CA ALA A 188 -10.26 -2.31 4.79
C ALA A 188 -10.12 -3.06 3.45
N PRO A 189 -10.19 -4.40 3.45
CA PRO A 189 -10.01 -5.21 2.25
C PRO A 189 -11.23 -5.07 1.33
N GLY A 190 -10.99 -4.94 0.03
CA GLY A 190 -12.01 -5.12 -1.00
C GLY A 190 -13.31 -4.34 -0.81
N THR A 191 -13.25 -3.08 -0.43
CA THR A 191 -14.43 -2.27 -0.06
C THR A 191 -15.43 -2.02 -1.20
N GLY A 192 -15.10 -2.42 -2.42
CA GLY A 192 -15.96 -2.22 -3.60
C GLY A 192 -16.22 -0.75 -3.89
N THR A 193 -17.42 -0.44 -4.39
CA THR A 193 -17.77 0.93 -4.81
C THR A 193 -18.24 1.83 -3.67
N SER A 194 -18.76 1.27 -2.59
CA SER A 194 -19.38 2.05 -1.51
C SER A 194 -18.97 1.64 -0.09
N GLY A 195 -18.31 0.52 0.09
CA GLY A 195 -17.95 0.04 1.43
C GLY A 195 -16.98 0.97 2.17
N MET A 196 -16.19 1.76 1.44
CA MET A 196 -15.31 2.76 2.04
C MET A 196 -16.08 3.86 2.82
N THR A 197 -17.38 4.02 2.62
CA THR A 197 -18.21 4.96 3.40
C THR A 197 -18.12 4.72 4.90
N ALA A 198 -18.02 3.47 5.33
CA ALA A 198 -17.94 3.11 6.73
C ALA A 198 -16.63 3.54 7.43
N LEU A 199 -15.56 3.79 6.68
CA LEU A 199 -14.25 4.10 7.25
C LEU A 199 -14.29 5.36 8.13
N GLY A 200 -14.86 6.44 7.63
CA GLY A 200 -15.00 7.68 8.39
C GLY A 200 -15.86 7.52 9.65
N GLU A 201 -16.93 6.73 9.58
CA GLU A 201 -17.80 6.41 10.71
C GLU A 201 -17.11 5.53 11.76
N ILE A 202 -16.22 4.63 11.34
CA ILE A 202 -15.39 3.84 12.24
C ILE A 202 -14.38 4.74 12.95
N ILE A 203 -13.72 5.63 12.21
CA ILE A 203 -12.71 6.55 12.77
C ILE A 203 -13.34 7.53 13.78
N ASN A 204 -14.56 8.04 13.52
CA ASN A 204 -15.23 8.93 14.46
C ASN A 204 -15.97 8.20 15.59
N GLY A 205 -15.97 6.86 15.58
CA GLY A 205 -16.56 6.03 16.62
C GLY A 205 -18.09 5.91 16.58
N SER A 206 -18.76 6.42 15.53
CA SER A 206 -20.22 6.28 15.38
C SER A 206 -20.63 4.86 14.99
N VAL A 207 -19.71 4.12 14.38
CA VAL A 207 -19.86 2.70 14.04
C VAL A 207 -18.71 1.91 14.64
N ASN A 208 -19.03 0.80 15.28
CA ASN A 208 -18.03 -0.16 15.76
C ASN A 208 -18.00 -1.36 14.80
N PRO A 209 -16.86 -1.64 14.13
CA PRO A 209 -16.76 -2.76 13.22
C PRO A 209 -16.91 -4.08 13.98
N SER A 210 -17.70 -5.00 13.44
CA SER A 210 -17.93 -6.34 14.01
C SER A 210 -17.16 -7.44 13.27
N GLY A 211 -16.42 -7.08 12.22
CA GLY A 211 -15.63 -8.03 11.45
C GLY A 211 -14.43 -8.57 12.24
N HIS A 212 -14.09 -9.81 11.95
CA HIS A 212 -12.87 -10.46 12.45
C HIS A 212 -12.01 -10.87 11.26
N THR A 213 -10.69 -10.85 11.46
CA THR A 213 -9.77 -11.37 10.45
C THR A 213 -9.92 -12.89 10.32
N ALA A 214 -9.97 -13.38 9.08
CA ALA A 214 -9.98 -14.81 8.80
C ALA A 214 -8.58 -15.44 8.99
N ASP A 215 -7.54 -14.61 8.84
CA ASP A 215 -6.16 -15.04 8.86
C ASP A 215 -5.40 -14.44 10.03
N THR A 216 -4.28 -15.07 10.38
CA THR A 216 -3.30 -14.54 11.32
C THR A 216 -2.34 -13.62 10.58
N TYR A 217 -2.18 -12.39 11.06
CA TYR A 217 -1.17 -11.47 10.57
C TYR A 217 0.17 -11.76 11.25
N LEU A 218 1.15 -12.13 10.46
CA LEU A 218 2.47 -12.51 10.94
C LEU A 218 3.42 -11.31 11.01
N TYR A 219 4.43 -11.43 11.87
CA TYR A 219 5.57 -10.50 11.90
C TYR A 219 6.48 -10.69 10.68
N ASP A 220 6.63 -11.94 10.25
CA ASP A 220 7.45 -12.36 9.13
C ASP A 220 6.74 -13.52 8.43
N LEU A 221 6.29 -13.29 7.22
CA LEU A 221 5.57 -14.30 6.41
C LEU A 221 6.48 -15.43 5.96
N THR A 222 7.79 -15.20 5.86
CA THR A 222 8.73 -16.22 5.39
C THR A 222 8.89 -17.40 6.34
N VAL A 223 8.49 -17.23 7.62
CA VAL A 223 8.49 -18.31 8.61
C VAL A 223 7.21 -19.16 8.58
N ALA A 224 6.22 -18.75 7.79
CA ALA A 224 4.98 -19.51 7.66
C ALA A 224 5.23 -20.85 6.97
N PRO A 225 4.64 -21.96 7.46
CA PRO A 225 4.81 -23.27 6.81
C PRO A 225 4.34 -23.28 5.35
N THR A 226 3.45 -22.39 4.99
CA THR A 226 2.88 -22.25 3.64
C THR A 226 3.75 -21.41 2.70
N TRP A 227 4.76 -20.69 3.20
CA TRP A 227 5.57 -19.78 2.40
C TRP A 227 6.24 -20.46 1.19
N ASN A 228 6.75 -21.67 1.38
CA ASN A 228 7.44 -22.43 0.34
C ASN A 228 6.49 -23.35 -0.46
N HIS A 229 5.18 -23.29 -0.22
CA HIS A 229 4.19 -24.15 -0.84
C HIS A 229 3.15 -23.39 -1.67
N SER A 230 3.36 -22.09 -1.88
CA SER A 230 2.61 -21.29 -2.83
C SER A 230 3.20 -21.49 -4.22
N GLY A 231 2.71 -22.48 -4.93
CA GLY A 231 3.09 -22.82 -6.30
C GLY A 231 2.09 -23.75 -6.91
#